data_1063532894fabc2ade9a833c52605d8e
#
_entry.id   1063532894fabc2ade9a833c52605d8e
#
_cell.length_a   1.000
_cell.length_b   1.000
_cell.length_c   1.000
_cell.angle_alpha   90.00
_cell.angle_beta   90.00
_cell.angle_gamma   90.00
#
_symmetry.space_group_name_H-M   'P 1'
#
loop_
_entity.id
_entity.type
_entity.pdbx_description
1 polymer ?
#
loop_
_entity_poly.entity_id
_entity_poly.type
_entity_poly.pdbx_seq_one_letter_code
_entity_poly.pdbx_strand_id
1 'polypeptide(L)'
;MVDLKAHWDNVWQTKPTESTSWYQSTSARSLEFIDRVKLDKSAPVIDIGSGASKLIDAFIDLGFSDITALDISASAFTHSKQRLGLAANRVTFIEADILRWQPKRRYQLWHDRAVFHFLIEQSDVDSYVRTLASSLETGAVFICSSFSTLGPQKCSGLPVQKYDAPLMAVTFGHWFDLIENDVETHMTPSGAEQHFLWSVFRRK
;
A
#
# COMPACT_ATOMS: atom_id res chain seq x y z
N MET A 1 22.22 -7.11 7.01
CA MET A 1 20.95 -6.77 6.31
C MET A 1 19.81 -7.25 7.19
N VAL A 2 18.80 -6.44 7.47
CA VAL A 2 17.65 -6.85 8.28
C VAL A 2 16.81 -7.82 7.45
N ASP A 3 16.40 -8.95 8.04
CA ASP A 3 15.41 -9.83 7.44
C ASP A 3 14.02 -9.18 7.60
N LEU A 4 13.54 -8.54 6.53
CA LEU A 4 12.27 -7.82 6.53
C LEU A 4 11.08 -8.75 6.78
N LYS A 5 11.13 -9.99 6.25
CA LYS A 5 10.06 -10.95 6.49
C LYS A 5 9.97 -11.31 7.97
N ALA A 6 11.10 -11.70 8.58
CA ALA A 6 11.13 -12.02 10.00
C ALA A 6 10.74 -10.82 10.88
N HIS A 7 11.14 -9.59 10.50
CA HIS A 7 10.73 -8.37 11.19
C HIS A 7 9.20 -8.20 11.18
N TRP A 8 8.57 -8.27 9.99
CA TRP A 8 7.13 -8.06 9.86
C TRP A 8 6.30 -9.22 10.46
N ASP A 9 6.77 -10.47 10.33
CA ASP A 9 6.15 -11.60 11.02
C ASP A 9 6.13 -11.37 12.55
N ASN A 10 7.25 -10.91 13.13
CA ASN A 10 7.32 -10.59 14.55
C ASN A 10 6.37 -9.44 14.93
N VAL A 11 6.31 -8.37 14.12
CA VAL A 11 5.41 -7.23 14.37
C VAL A 11 3.94 -7.70 14.44
N TRP A 12 3.49 -8.49 13.45
CA TRP A 12 2.11 -8.95 13.38
C TRP A 12 1.75 -10.02 14.42
N GLN A 13 2.74 -10.77 14.92
CA GLN A 13 2.54 -11.76 15.97
C GLN A 13 2.53 -11.16 17.38
N THR A 14 3.21 -10.03 17.58
CA THR A 14 3.46 -9.51 18.94
C THR A 14 2.71 -8.21 19.25
N LYS A 15 2.27 -7.46 18.23
CA LYS A 15 1.59 -6.17 18.44
C LYS A 15 0.10 -6.28 18.09
N PRO A 16 -0.80 -5.81 18.98
CA PRO A 16 -2.18 -5.60 18.61
C PRO A 16 -2.28 -4.66 17.39
N THR A 17 -3.10 -5.00 16.43
CA THR A 17 -3.27 -4.20 15.19
C THR A 17 -3.57 -2.74 15.50
N GLU A 18 -4.44 -2.48 16.47
CA GLU A 18 -4.89 -1.14 16.86
C GLU A 18 -3.80 -0.30 17.54
N SER A 19 -2.69 -0.93 17.96
CA SER A 19 -1.55 -0.23 18.59
C SER A 19 -0.45 0.16 17.61
N THR A 20 -0.57 -0.29 16.34
CA THR A 20 0.44 0.03 15.32
C THR A 20 0.35 1.49 14.89
N SER A 21 1.48 2.15 14.65
CA SER A 21 1.50 3.59 14.36
C SER A 21 0.79 3.99 13.05
N TRP A 22 0.59 3.05 12.14
CA TRP A 22 -0.12 3.24 10.87
C TRP A 22 -1.60 2.83 10.93
N TYR A 23 -2.07 2.37 12.10
CA TYR A 23 -3.46 1.92 12.25
C TYR A 23 -4.45 3.02 11.89
N GLN A 24 -5.48 2.62 11.15
CA GLN A 24 -6.65 3.46 10.85
C GLN A 24 -7.92 2.65 11.15
N SER A 25 -8.86 3.25 11.87
CA SER A 25 -10.17 2.63 12.13
C SER A 25 -10.99 2.48 10.84
N THR A 26 -10.74 3.35 9.87
CA THR A 26 -11.27 3.32 8.50
C THR A 26 -10.17 3.74 7.54
N SER A 27 -10.21 3.25 6.30
CA SER A 27 -9.29 3.67 5.23
C SER A 27 -9.83 4.89 4.46
N ALA A 28 -10.34 5.89 5.19
CA ALA A 28 -11.12 6.99 4.62
C ALA A 28 -10.38 7.73 3.49
N ARG A 29 -9.09 8.04 3.70
CA ARG A 29 -8.30 8.77 2.71
C ARG A 29 -8.04 7.93 1.46
N SER A 30 -7.72 6.64 1.61
CA SER A 30 -7.61 5.71 0.49
C SER A 30 -8.90 5.66 -0.33
N LEU A 31 -10.04 5.55 0.37
CA LEU A 31 -11.35 5.46 -0.27
C LEU A 31 -11.74 6.74 -1.01
N GLU A 32 -11.37 7.90 -0.49
CA GLU A 32 -11.60 9.17 -1.17
C GLU A 32 -10.89 9.22 -2.54
N PHE A 33 -9.62 8.82 -2.62
CA PHE A 33 -8.90 8.75 -3.87
C PHE A 33 -9.45 7.66 -4.81
N ILE A 34 -9.81 6.49 -4.28
CA ILE A 34 -10.40 5.38 -5.05
C ILE A 34 -11.76 5.79 -5.65
N ASP A 35 -12.58 6.51 -4.89
CA ASP A 35 -13.87 6.99 -5.41
C ASP A 35 -13.70 8.00 -6.55
N ARG A 36 -12.70 8.88 -6.49
CA ARG A 36 -12.41 9.84 -7.56
C ARG A 36 -12.03 9.17 -8.88
N VAL A 37 -11.41 7.98 -8.83
CA VAL A 37 -10.98 7.22 -10.02
C VAL A 37 -12.15 6.60 -10.78
N LYS A 38 -13.29 6.36 -10.11
CA LYS A 38 -14.52 5.79 -10.71
C LYS A 38 -14.29 4.47 -11.45
N LEU A 39 -13.62 3.53 -10.80
CA LEU A 39 -13.36 2.19 -11.33
C LEU A 39 -14.64 1.35 -11.42
N ASP A 40 -14.71 0.50 -12.45
CA ASP A 40 -15.69 -0.59 -12.49
C ASP A 40 -15.48 -1.55 -11.31
N LYS A 41 -16.57 -2.09 -10.77
CA LYS A 41 -16.49 -3.01 -9.62
C LYS A 41 -15.93 -4.39 -9.98
N SER A 42 -15.84 -4.72 -11.25
CA SER A 42 -15.13 -5.88 -11.79
C SER A 42 -13.63 -5.63 -12.05
N ALA A 43 -13.17 -4.37 -11.93
CA ALA A 43 -11.78 -4.03 -12.13
C ALA A 43 -10.87 -4.78 -11.14
N PRO A 44 -9.78 -5.41 -11.62
CA PRO A 44 -8.81 -6.04 -10.74
C PRO A 44 -8.04 -4.99 -9.93
N VAL A 45 -8.14 -5.10 -8.61
CA VAL A 45 -7.48 -4.18 -7.66
C VAL A 45 -6.47 -4.95 -6.80
N ILE A 46 -5.36 -4.30 -6.46
CA ILE A 46 -4.35 -4.86 -5.55
C ILE A 46 -3.96 -3.84 -4.48
N ASP A 47 -3.87 -4.32 -3.23
CA ASP A 47 -3.37 -3.59 -2.07
C ASP A 47 -2.02 -4.18 -1.64
N ILE A 48 -0.97 -3.38 -1.69
CA ILE A 48 0.41 -3.76 -1.39
C ILE A 48 0.73 -3.47 0.08
N GLY A 49 1.32 -4.47 0.76
CA GLY A 49 1.52 -4.40 2.21
C GLY A 49 0.19 -4.26 2.93
N SER A 50 -0.81 -5.00 2.45
CA SER A 50 -2.18 -4.85 2.93
C SER A 50 -2.33 -5.10 4.43
N GLY A 51 -1.44 -5.90 5.01
CA GLY A 51 -1.40 -6.12 6.45
C GLY A 51 -2.76 -6.58 7.00
N ALA A 52 -3.13 -5.95 8.12
CA ALA A 52 -4.47 -6.06 8.71
C ALA A 52 -5.36 -4.86 8.36
N SER A 53 -5.06 -4.13 7.28
CA SER A 53 -5.81 -2.95 6.83
C SER A 53 -7.29 -3.28 6.59
N LYS A 54 -8.15 -2.30 6.90
CA LYS A 54 -9.59 -2.36 6.60
C LYS A 54 -9.93 -1.93 5.17
N LEU A 55 -8.94 -1.65 4.33
CA LEU A 55 -9.19 -1.31 2.93
C LEU A 55 -9.79 -2.51 2.16
N ILE A 56 -9.34 -3.73 2.49
CA ILE A 56 -9.89 -4.96 1.88
C ILE A 56 -11.38 -5.11 2.22
N ASP A 57 -11.78 -4.86 3.48
CA ASP A 57 -13.18 -4.86 3.89
C ASP A 57 -13.98 -3.85 3.07
N ALA A 58 -13.45 -2.64 2.96
CA ALA A 58 -14.09 -1.57 2.20
C ALA A 58 -14.21 -1.89 0.70
N PHE A 59 -13.23 -2.52 0.07
CA PHE A 59 -13.36 -3.01 -1.31
C PHE A 59 -14.52 -3.99 -1.46
N ILE A 60 -14.66 -4.94 -0.51
CA ILE A 60 -15.77 -5.91 -0.50
C ILE A 60 -17.12 -5.19 -0.36
N ASP A 61 -17.22 -4.25 0.58
CA ASP A 61 -18.43 -3.47 0.87
C ASP A 61 -18.84 -2.58 -0.31
N LEU A 62 -17.87 -2.02 -1.01
CA LEU A 62 -18.08 -1.25 -2.25
C LEU A 62 -18.43 -2.12 -3.46
N GLY A 63 -18.42 -3.45 -3.31
CA GLY A 63 -18.82 -4.38 -4.36
C GLY A 63 -17.72 -4.78 -5.34
N PHE A 64 -16.45 -4.49 -5.06
CA PHE A 64 -15.37 -5.01 -5.90
C PHE A 64 -15.35 -6.55 -5.85
N SER A 65 -15.18 -7.16 -7.03
CA SER A 65 -15.23 -8.62 -7.18
C SER A 65 -13.88 -9.28 -7.43
N ASP A 66 -12.85 -8.51 -7.75
CA ASP A 66 -11.51 -8.99 -8.08
C ASP A 66 -10.46 -8.28 -7.23
N ILE A 67 -10.28 -8.78 -6.01
CA ILE A 67 -9.47 -8.14 -4.96
C ILE A 67 -8.25 -9.01 -4.67
N THR A 68 -7.07 -8.40 -4.72
CA THR A 68 -5.81 -9.02 -4.32
C THR A 68 -5.20 -8.24 -3.15
N ALA A 69 -4.77 -8.97 -2.13
CA ALA A 69 -4.00 -8.46 -1.00
C ALA A 69 -2.61 -9.07 -1.02
N LEU A 70 -1.56 -8.27 -1.10
CA LEU A 70 -0.18 -8.73 -1.05
C LEU A 70 0.50 -8.21 0.21
N ASP A 71 1.20 -9.08 0.91
CA ASP A 71 2.07 -8.72 2.05
C ASP A 71 3.25 -9.68 2.14
N ILE A 72 4.36 -9.21 2.69
CA ILE A 72 5.54 -10.04 2.94
C ILE A 72 5.31 -11.02 4.10
N SER A 73 4.35 -10.72 4.99
CA SER A 73 4.02 -11.51 6.18
C SER A 73 2.66 -12.19 6.05
N ALA A 74 2.64 -13.51 6.04
CA ALA A 74 1.39 -14.28 6.12
C ALA A 74 0.64 -14.06 7.46
N SER A 75 1.36 -13.71 8.53
CA SER A 75 0.77 -13.44 9.84
C SER A 75 -0.20 -12.25 9.80
N ALA A 76 0.07 -11.25 8.96
CA ALA A 76 -0.81 -10.11 8.74
C ALA A 76 -2.20 -10.54 8.22
N PHE A 77 -2.24 -11.52 7.32
CA PHE A 77 -3.50 -12.03 6.74
C PHE A 77 -4.37 -12.80 7.74
N THR A 78 -3.80 -13.32 8.82
CA THR A 78 -4.58 -14.00 9.86
C THR A 78 -5.62 -13.07 10.46
N HIS A 79 -5.24 -11.83 10.77
CA HIS A 79 -6.15 -10.81 11.31
C HIS A 79 -7.23 -10.42 10.29
N SER A 80 -6.85 -10.19 9.03
CA SER A 80 -7.79 -9.86 7.96
C SER A 80 -8.76 -11.01 7.70
N LYS A 81 -8.29 -12.25 7.60
CA LYS A 81 -9.15 -13.41 7.37
C LYS A 81 -10.12 -13.67 8.53
N GLN A 82 -9.68 -13.54 9.77
CA GLN A 82 -10.55 -13.67 10.94
C GLN A 82 -11.68 -12.63 10.93
N ARG A 83 -11.34 -11.37 10.64
CA ARG A 83 -12.31 -10.26 10.58
C ARG A 83 -13.30 -10.42 9.43
N LEU A 84 -12.85 -10.83 8.26
CA LEU A 84 -13.67 -11.01 7.07
C LEU A 84 -14.55 -12.27 7.13
N GLY A 85 -14.16 -13.29 7.90
CA GLY A 85 -14.90 -14.55 7.95
C GLY A 85 -15.06 -15.18 6.56
N LEU A 86 -16.28 -15.53 6.17
CA LEU A 86 -16.55 -16.13 4.85
C LEU A 86 -16.24 -15.18 3.67
N ALA A 87 -16.29 -13.87 3.89
CA ALA A 87 -15.98 -12.91 2.85
C ALA A 87 -14.47 -12.93 2.43
N ALA A 88 -13.59 -13.51 3.25
CA ALA A 88 -12.19 -13.72 2.88
C ALA A 88 -12.02 -14.58 1.61
N ASN A 89 -12.99 -15.44 1.29
CA ASN A 89 -12.97 -16.24 0.06
C ASN A 89 -13.11 -15.42 -1.22
N ARG A 90 -13.47 -14.14 -1.11
CA ARG A 90 -13.56 -13.19 -2.23
C ARG A 90 -12.24 -12.47 -2.50
N VAL A 91 -11.19 -12.75 -1.72
CA VAL A 91 -9.89 -12.07 -1.77
C VAL A 91 -8.79 -13.06 -2.09
N THR A 92 -7.94 -12.71 -3.05
CA THR A 92 -6.70 -13.43 -3.33
C THR A 92 -5.59 -12.89 -2.41
N PHE A 93 -5.18 -13.69 -1.43
CA PHE A 93 -4.07 -13.34 -0.53
C PHE A 93 -2.77 -13.89 -1.07
N ILE A 94 -1.77 -13.02 -1.25
CA ILE A 94 -0.44 -13.37 -1.78
C ILE A 94 0.62 -13.01 -0.73
N GLU A 95 1.28 -14.03 -0.15
CA GLU A 95 2.48 -13.82 0.66
C GLU A 95 3.69 -13.70 -0.27
N ALA A 96 4.25 -12.51 -0.39
CA ALA A 96 5.41 -12.26 -1.22
C ALA A 96 6.16 -10.98 -0.82
N ASP A 97 7.47 -11.01 -1.02
CA ASP A 97 8.30 -9.81 -1.05
C ASP A 97 8.07 -9.10 -2.40
N ILE A 98 7.57 -7.87 -2.36
CA ILE A 98 7.25 -7.08 -3.56
C ILE A 98 8.44 -6.90 -4.50
N LEU A 99 9.67 -6.89 -3.97
CA LEU A 99 10.89 -6.76 -4.77
C LEU A 99 11.24 -8.02 -5.55
N ARG A 100 10.70 -9.17 -5.15
CA ARG A 100 10.94 -10.49 -5.77
C ARG A 100 9.69 -11.06 -6.42
N TRP A 101 8.53 -10.49 -6.15
CA TRP A 101 7.28 -10.94 -6.70
C TRP A 101 7.20 -10.68 -8.20
N GLN A 102 6.74 -11.69 -8.94
CA GLN A 102 6.48 -11.59 -10.36
C GLN A 102 4.98 -11.72 -10.61
N PRO A 103 4.30 -10.62 -10.98
CA PRO A 103 2.88 -10.63 -11.23
C PRO A 103 2.54 -11.52 -12.43
N LYS A 104 1.51 -12.36 -12.26
CA LYS A 104 1.00 -13.24 -13.33
C LYS A 104 -0.17 -12.63 -14.10
N ARG A 105 -0.59 -11.44 -13.72
CA ARG A 105 -1.72 -10.69 -14.29
C ARG A 105 -1.50 -9.20 -14.15
N ARG A 106 -2.36 -8.41 -14.78
CA ARG A 106 -2.37 -6.96 -14.66
C ARG A 106 -3.57 -6.49 -13.83
N TYR A 107 -3.41 -5.29 -13.25
CA TYR A 107 -4.39 -4.65 -12.40
C TYR A 107 -4.80 -3.29 -13.00
N GLN A 108 -5.97 -2.80 -12.60
CA GLN A 108 -6.46 -1.46 -12.94
C GLN A 108 -6.30 -0.47 -11.77
N LEU A 109 -6.14 -1.00 -10.55
CA LEU A 109 -5.76 -0.20 -9.39
C LEU A 109 -4.63 -0.90 -8.64
N TRP A 110 -3.58 -0.16 -8.37
CA TRP A 110 -2.52 -0.51 -7.42
C TRP A 110 -2.55 0.49 -6.28
N HIS A 111 -2.77 0.02 -5.07
CA HIS A 111 -2.75 0.82 -3.86
C HIS A 111 -1.55 0.40 -3.02
N ASP A 112 -0.79 1.38 -2.54
CA ASP A 112 0.34 1.22 -1.63
C ASP A 112 0.27 2.30 -0.56
N ARG A 113 0.00 1.91 0.68
CA ARG A 113 0.07 2.81 1.81
C ARG A 113 1.13 2.35 2.79
N ALA A 114 2.21 3.12 2.91
CA ALA A 114 3.29 2.92 3.86
C ALA A 114 4.15 1.65 3.60
N VAL A 115 4.31 1.25 2.33
CA VAL A 115 5.29 0.21 1.93
C VAL A 115 6.43 0.81 1.14
N PHE A 116 6.14 1.60 0.12
CA PHE A 116 7.15 2.18 -0.77
C PHE A 116 8.24 2.95 -0.02
N HIS A 117 7.93 3.63 1.05
CA HIS A 117 8.90 4.41 1.83
C HIS A 117 9.97 3.56 2.55
N PHE A 118 9.80 2.23 2.67
CA PHE A 118 10.85 1.35 3.20
C PHE A 118 11.95 1.03 2.19
N LEU A 119 11.74 1.34 0.92
CA LEU A 119 12.71 1.13 -0.14
C LEU A 119 13.71 2.31 -0.16
N ILE A 120 14.79 2.14 0.60
CA ILE A 120 15.82 3.18 0.77
C ILE A 120 16.97 3.07 -0.22
N GLU A 121 17.19 1.89 -0.82
CA GLU A 121 18.21 1.67 -1.83
C GLU A 121 17.62 1.93 -3.22
N GLN A 122 18.36 2.64 -4.08
CA GLN A 122 17.88 2.97 -5.43
C GLN A 122 17.54 1.72 -6.26
N SER A 123 18.32 0.65 -6.12
CA SER A 123 18.07 -0.64 -6.78
C SER A 123 16.70 -1.24 -6.43
N ASP A 124 16.26 -1.06 -5.17
CA ASP A 124 14.97 -1.55 -4.69
C ASP A 124 13.83 -0.69 -5.22
N VAL A 125 14.01 0.65 -5.22
CA VAL A 125 13.08 1.59 -5.85
C VAL A 125 12.90 1.24 -7.33
N ASP A 126 14.00 1.03 -8.07
CA ASP A 126 13.96 0.67 -9.50
C ASP A 126 13.26 -0.68 -9.73
N SER A 127 13.48 -1.65 -8.85
CA SER A 127 12.82 -2.96 -8.91
C SER A 127 11.31 -2.83 -8.68
N TYR A 128 10.91 -2.08 -7.65
CA TYR A 128 9.50 -1.79 -7.37
C TYR A 128 8.82 -1.10 -8.55
N VAL A 129 9.45 -0.03 -9.11
CA VAL A 129 8.91 0.71 -10.27
C VAL A 129 8.72 -0.19 -11.48
N ARG A 130 9.68 -1.10 -11.78
CA ARG A 130 9.53 -2.07 -12.87
C ARG A 130 8.39 -3.06 -12.62
N THR A 131 8.28 -3.60 -11.40
CA THR A 131 7.20 -4.52 -11.01
C THR A 131 5.84 -3.83 -11.15
N LEU A 132 5.70 -2.62 -10.60
CA LEU A 132 4.50 -1.79 -10.71
C LEU A 132 4.12 -1.54 -12.20
N ALA A 133 5.08 -1.06 -13.01
CA ALA A 133 4.82 -0.73 -14.40
C ALA A 133 4.40 -1.94 -15.26
N SER A 134 4.96 -3.12 -14.97
CA SER A 134 4.60 -4.36 -15.67
C SER A 134 3.27 -4.96 -15.19
N SER A 135 2.83 -4.59 -13.99
CA SER A 135 1.60 -5.08 -13.35
C SER A 135 0.37 -4.26 -13.70
N LEU A 136 0.52 -3.10 -14.31
CA LEU A 136 -0.58 -2.19 -14.61
C LEU A 136 -0.83 -2.10 -16.12
N GLU A 137 -2.11 -2.03 -16.48
CA GLU A 137 -2.52 -1.71 -17.84
C GLU A 137 -2.35 -0.22 -18.12
N THR A 138 -2.21 0.17 -19.39
CA THR A 138 -2.26 1.58 -19.79
C THR A 138 -3.57 2.20 -19.31
N GLY A 139 -3.50 3.38 -18.71
CA GLY A 139 -4.64 4.07 -18.10
C GLY A 139 -4.99 3.63 -16.69
N ALA A 140 -4.42 2.53 -16.19
CA ALA A 140 -4.59 2.08 -14.81
C ALA A 140 -4.05 3.10 -13.80
N VAL A 141 -4.54 3.02 -12.57
CA VAL A 141 -4.22 3.98 -11.50
C VAL A 141 -3.31 3.36 -10.46
N PHE A 142 -2.32 4.13 -10.05
CA PHE A 142 -1.47 3.86 -8.92
C PHE A 142 -1.69 4.94 -7.85
N ILE A 143 -2.10 4.53 -6.65
CA ILE A 143 -2.23 5.38 -5.46
C ILE A 143 -1.12 5.00 -4.50
N CYS A 144 -0.27 5.96 -4.16
CA CYS A 144 0.83 5.77 -3.22
C CYS A 144 0.72 6.75 -2.06
N SER A 145 0.88 6.24 -0.83
CA SER A 145 1.03 7.05 0.37
C SER A 145 2.34 6.73 1.07
N SER A 146 3.24 7.68 1.10
CA SER A 146 4.57 7.58 1.73
C SER A 146 4.76 8.70 2.75
N PHE A 147 5.74 8.60 3.65
CA PHE A 147 6.05 9.74 4.51
C PHE A 147 6.50 10.96 3.69
N SER A 148 5.91 12.10 3.99
CA SER A 148 6.34 13.39 3.45
C SER A 148 7.68 13.83 4.05
N THR A 149 8.25 14.93 3.56
CA THR A 149 9.48 15.52 4.10
C THR A 149 9.37 15.88 5.59
N LEU A 150 8.15 16.12 6.10
CA LEU A 150 7.84 16.38 7.51
C LEU A 150 7.62 15.10 8.32
N GLY A 151 7.55 13.94 7.67
CA GLY A 151 7.35 12.65 8.31
C GLY A 151 8.57 12.21 9.13
N PRO A 152 8.43 11.12 9.94
CA PRO A 152 9.50 10.61 10.78
C PRO A 152 10.62 9.96 9.95
N GLN A 153 11.80 9.80 10.56
CA GLN A 153 12.97 9.14 9.94
C GLN A 153 12.88 7.60 9.98
N LYS A 154 11.98 7.06 10.78
CA LYS A 154 11.79 5.61 10.96
C LYS A 154 10.32 5.26 11.08
N CYS A 155 9.95 4.09 10.57
CA CYS A 155 8.65 3.46 10.79
C CYS A 155 8.88 2.05 11.33
N SER A 156 8.18 1.65 12.38
CA SER A 156 8.37 0.33 13.03
C SER A 156 9.85 -0.03 13.34
N GLY A 157 10.68 0.97 13.67
CA GLY A 157 12.11 0.78 13.92
C GLY A 157 13.00 0.73 12.68
N LEU A 158 12.42 0.61 11.49
CA LEU A 158 13.14 0.58 10.22
C LEU A 158 13.35 2.00 9.66
N PRO A 159 14.49 2.27 8.98
CA PRO A 159 14.69 3.53 8.28
C PRO A 159 13.71 3.66 7.11
N VAL A 160 13.37 4.89 6.75
CA VAL A 160 12.48 5.18 5.63
C VAL A 160 13.02 6.31 4.76
N GLN A 161 12.70 6.26 3.48
CA GLN A 161 12.85 7.37 2.55
C GLN A 161 11.62 8.27 2.64
N LYS A 162 11.85 9.59 2.73
CA LYS A 162 10.78 10.60 2.70
C LYS A 162 10.66 11.19 1.30
N TYR A 163 9.44 11.55 0.93
CA TYR A 163 9.13 12.03 -0.41
C TYR A 163 8.42 13.37 -0.39
N ASP A 164 8.66 14.15 -1.44
CA ASP A 164 7.83 15.27 -1.86
C ASP A 164 7.26 15.00 -3.26
N ALA A 165 6.33 15.83 -3.71
CA ALA A 165 5.69 15.65 -5.01
C ALA A 165 6.66 15.69 -6.20
N PRO A 166 7.68 16.61 -6.24
CA PRO A 166 8.71 16.58 -7.28
C PRO A 166 9.49 15.26 -7.34
N LEU A 167 9.93 14.75 -6.19
CA LEU A 167 10.68 13.49 -6.13
C LEU A 167 9.81 12.30 -6.57
N MET A 168 8.53 12.25 -6.15
CA MET A 168 7.58 11.23 -6.61
C MET A 168 7.38 11.32 -8.13
N ALA A 169 7.20 12.52 -8.68
CA ALA A 169 7.05 12.72 -10.12
C ALA A 169 8.29 12.26 -10.90
N VAL A 170 9.50 12.52 -10.40
CA VAL A 170 10.74 12.03 -11.04
C VAL A 170 10.86 10.52 -10.93
N THR A 171 10.58 9.95 -9.75
CA THR A 171 10.72 8.50 -9.48
C THR A 171 9.84 7.66 -10.41
N PHE A 172 8.59 8.05 -10.61
CA PHE A 172 7.63 7.29 -11.40
C PHE A 172 7.42 7.82 -12.83
N GLY A 173 7.92 9.02 -13.14
CA GLY A 173 7.58 9.78 -14.34
C GLY A 173 7.93 9.13 -15.68
N HIS A 174 8.84 8.15 -15.70
CA HIS A 174 9.12 7.38 -16.92
C HIS A 174 7.89 6.58 -17.39
N TRP A 175 7.13 6.00 -16.45
CA TRP A 175 6.02 5.11 -16.74
C TRP A 175 4.64 5.69 -16.40
N PHE A 176 4.59 6.75 -15.60
CA PHE A 176 3.36 7.26 -15.03
C PHE A 176 3.29 8.79 -15.13
N ASP A 177 2.08 9.31 -15.29
CA ASP A 177 1.79 10.73 -15.11
C ASP A 177 1.26 10.96 -13.70
N LEU A 178 1.86 11.91 -12.95
CA LEU A 178 1.33 12.34 -11.66
C LEU A 178 0.07 13.18 -11.91
N ILE A 179 -1.07 12.70 -11.40
CA ILE A 179 -2.38 13.34 -11.59
C ILE A 179 -2.71 14.27 -10.44
N GLU A 180 -2.42 13.82 -9.22
CA GLU A 180 -2.80 14.53 -8.01
C GLU A 180 -1.81 14.19 -6.89
N ASN A 181 -1.57 15.14 -6.00
CA ASN A 181 -0.88 14.91 -4.73
C ASN A 181 -1.55 15.71 -3.62
N ASP A 182 -1.47 15.20 -2.39
CA ASP A 182 -1.99 15.86 -1.21
C ASP A 182 -1.25 15.41 0.05
N VAL A 183 -1.34 16.16 1.13
CA VAL A 183 -0.70 15.87 2.41
C VAL A 183 -1.74 15.50 3.46
N GLU A 184 -1.48 14.44 4.21
CA GLU A 184 -2.29 13.99 5.33
C GLU A 184 -1.48 14.06 6.64
N THR A 185 -2.07 14.61 7.69
CA THR A 185 -1.58 14.42 9.06
C THR A 185 -2.35 13.26 9.69
N HIS A 186 -1.67 12.12 9.82
CA HIS A 186 -2.21 10.95 10.49
C HIS A 186 -1.88 11.00 11.98
N MET A 187 -2.91 10.87 12.82
CA MET A 187 -2.75 10.72 14.27
C MET A 187 -2.59 9.25 14.62
N THR A 188 -1.43 8.89 15.15
CA THR A 188 -1.19 7.51 15.62
C THR A 188 -2.05 7.18 16.84
N PRO A 189 -2.29 5.92 17.17
CA PRO A 189 -3.00 5.54 18.41
C PRO A 189 -2.33 6.06 19.69
N SER A 190 -1.02 6.33 19.65
CA SER A 190 -0.28 6.92 20.78
C SER A 190 -0.34 8.45 20.85
N GLY A 191 -1.06 9.12 19.92
CA GLY A 191 -1.21 10.57 19.87
C GLY A 191 -0.08 11.32 19.16
N ALA A 192 0.83 10.62 18.49
CA ALA A 192 1.88 11.25 17.70
C ALA A 192 1.38 11.56 16.27
N GLU A 193 1.85 12.67 15.71
CA GLU A 193 1.57 13.02 14.31
C GLU A 193 2.54 12.33 13.35
N GLN A 194 2.02 11.84 12.24
CA GLN A 194 2.77 11.35 11.09
C GLN A 194 2.26 12.04 9.83
N HIS A 195 3.18 12.66 9.08
CA HIS A 195 2.82 13.39 7.86
C HIS A 195 3.08 12.53 6.64
N PHE A 196 2.01 12.21 5.91
CA PHE A 196 2.04 11.42 4.69
C PHE A 196 1.85 12.32 3.47
N LEU A 197 2.54 11.99 2.39
CA LEU A 197 2.27 12.47 1.05
C LEU A 197 1.49 11.40 0.31
N TRP A 198 0.31 11.73 -0.15
CA TRP A 198 -0.47 10.95 -1.09
C TRP A 198 -0.16 11.40 -2.51
N SER A 199 -0.01 10.45 -3.40
CA SER A 199 0.25 10.70 -4.82
C SER A 199 -0.58 9.74 -5.66
N VAL A 200 -1.30 10.27 -6.62
CA VAL A 200 -2.12 9.51 -7.57
C VAL A 200 -1.49 9.61 -8.94
N PHE A 201 -1.24 8.48 -9.55
CA PHE A 201 -0.62 8.37 -10.85
C PHE A 201 -1.50 7.61 -11.84
N ARG A 202 -1.33 7.91 -13.13
CA ARG A 202 -1.93 7.16 -14.24
C ARG A 202 -0.84 6.51 -15.07
N ARG A 203 -1.00 5.23 -15.41
CA ARG A 203 -0.10 4.48 -16.28
C ARG A 203 -0.19 5.01 -17.71
N LYS A 204 0.94 5.39 -18.31
CA LYS A 204 1.07 5.83 -19.69
C LYS A 204 0.77 4.75 -20.69
#